data_f9b7d1326524bdcc64c04fac463fe33e
#
_entry.id   f9b7d1326524bdcc64c04fac463fe33e
#
_cell.length_a   1.000
_cell.length_b   1.000
_cell.length_c   1.000
_cell.angle_alpha   90.00
_cell.angle_beta   90.00
_cell.angle_gamma   90.00
#
_symmetry.space_group_name_H-M   'P 1'
#
loop_
_entity.id
_entity.type
_entity.pdbx_description
1 polymer ?
#
loop_
_entity_poly.entity_id
_entity_poly.type
_entity_poly.pdbx_seq_one_letter_code
_entity_poly.pdbx_strand_id
1 'polypeptide(L)'
;MNPRLAAAKALTAVLNGKASLNSSLPIQLDKVEARDRGFTQDLAFGTARWQPRLSALAAKLLQKPFKAADADVEALLLVGLYQLLYTRVPAHAAIGETVGCADKLKKPWAKALLNAVLRRAQRESETLLAELEHDPVVRTCLLYTSPSPRDS
;
A
#
# COMPACT_ATOMS: atom_id res chain seq x y z
N MET A 1 6.16 15.46 8.08
CA MET A 1 6.02 14.61 6.88
C MET A 1 4.63 13.99 6.86
N ASN A 2 4.06 13.86 5.68
CA ASN A 2 2.74 13.23 5.50
C ASN A 2 2.81 11.76 5.94
N PRO A 3 1.85 11.26 6.73
CA PRO A 3 1.86 9.87 7.19
C PRO A 3 1.85 8.84 6.06
N ARG A 4 1.15 9.12 4.97
CA ARG A 4 1.11 8.20 3.82
C ARG A 4 2.45 8.12 3.13
N LEU A 5 3.12 9.26 3.00
CA LEU A 5 4.46 9.31 2.42
C LEU A 5 5.46 8.57 3.30
N ALA A 6 5.39 8.78 4.61
CA ALA A 6 6.27 8.12 5.55
C ALA A 6 6.12 6.59 5.50
N ALA A 7 4.88 6.11 5.49
CA ALA A 7 4.61 4.68 5.37
C ALA A 7 5.15 4.12 4.06
N ALA A 8 4.94 4.83 2.94
CA ALA A 8 5.43 4.40 1.64
C ALA A 8 6.96 4.33 1.60
N LYS A 9 7.64 5.31 2.19
CA LYS A 9 9.11 5.30 2.25
C LYS A 9 9.64 4.13 3.07
N ALA A 10 9.01 3.84 4.21
CA ALA A 10 9.40 2.69 5.03
C ALA A 10 9.22 1.38 4.25
N LEU A 11 8.10 1.24 3.54
CA LEU A 11 7.81 0.05 2.75
C LEU A 11 8.72 -0.08 1.53
N THR A 12 9.17 1.03 0.97
CA THR A 12 10.12 1.01 -0.15
C THR A 12 11.38 0.25 0.21
N ALA A 13 11.91 0.48 1.41
CA ALA A 13 13.10 -0.22 1.87
C ALA A 13 12.83 -1.72 2.00
N VAL A 14 11.63 -2.10 2.43
CA VAL A 14 11.23 -3.51 2.54
C VAL A 14 11.11 -4.15 1.15
N LEU A 15 10.47 -3.47 0.21
CA LEU A 15 10.30 -3.97 -1.15
C LEU A 15 11.64 -4.15 -1.87
N ASN A 16 12.59 -3.28 -1.59
CA ASN A 16 13.94 -3.36 -2.16
C ASN A 16 14.84 -4.38 -1.44
N GLY A 17 14.34 -5.01 -0.37
CA GLY A 17 15.12 -5.97 0.39
C GLY A 17 16.25 -5.35 1.20
N LYS A 18 16.24 -4.03 1.41
CA LYS A 18 17.32 -3.32 2.11
C LYS A 18 17.16 -3.31 3.61
N ALA A 19 15.94 -3.44 4.11
CA ALA A 19 15.67 -3.39 5.54
C ALA A 19 14.34 -4.06 5.85
N SER A 20 14.17 -4.49 7.11
CA SER A 20 12.86 -4.92 7.60
C SER A 20 12.04 -3.68 7.93
N LEU A 21 10.73 -3.84 8.04
CA LEU A 21 9.86 -2.74 8.43
C LEU A 21 10.19 -2.25 9.84
N ASN A 22 10.56 -3.17 10.74
CA ASN A 22 10.96 -2.81 12.10
C ASN A 22 12.20 -1.90 12.13
N SER A 23 13.05 -1.96 11.11
CA SER A 23 14.22 -1.10 11.00
C SER A 23 13.93 0.19 10.24
N SER A 24 13.14 0.13 9.19
CA SER A 24 12.89 1.28 8.32
C SER A 24 11.83 2.24 8.87
N LEU A 25 10.82 1.71 9.54
CA LEU A 25 9.69 2.52 10.00
C LEU A 25 10.08 3.56 11.07
N PRO A 26 10.88 3.22 12.10
CA PRO A 26 11.24 4.22 13.12
C PRO A 26 11.91 5.45 12.53
N ILE A 27 12.71 5.28 11.48
CA ILE A 27 13.39 6.40 10.81
C ILE A 27 12.35 7.37 10.24
N GLN A 28 11.31 6.85 9.64
CA GLN A 28 10.25 7.68 9.06
C GLN A 28 9.34 8.26 10.13
N LEU A 29 9.08 7.52 11.21
CA LEU A 29 8.23 8.01 12.29
C LEU A 29 8.81 9.25 12.97
N ASP A 30 10.14 9.34 13.04
CA ASP A 30 10.80 10.52 13.60
C ASP A 30 10.52 11.79 12.79
N LYS A 31 10.13 11.63 11.53
CA LYS A 31 9.83 12.76 10.64
C LYS A 31 8.36 13.11 10.60
N VAL A 32 7.52 12.34 11.28
CA VAL A 32 6.07 12.52 11.30
C VAL A 32 5.66 13.17 12.62
N GLU A 33 4.68 14.07 12.57
CA GLU A 33 4.15 14.67 13.78
C GLU A 33 3.60 13.60 14.72
N ALA A 34 3.75 13.82 16.04
CA ALA A 34 3.35 12.85 17.04
C ALA A 34 1.90 12.37 16.86
N ARG A 35 0.99 13.27 16.51
CA ARG A 35 -0.42 12.95 16.33
C ARG A 35 -0.67 11.99 15.15
N ASP A 36 0.23 11.96 14.17
CA ASP A 36 0.08 11.15 12.96
C ASP A 36 0.86 9.84 13.01
N ARG A 37 1.64 9.61 14.07
CA ARG A 37 2.48 8.40 14.17
C ARG A 37 1.67 7.12 14.23
N GLY A 38 0.56 7.12 14.97
CA GLY A 38 -0.31 5.95 15.06
C GLY A 38 -0.89 5.57 13.71
N PHE A 39 -1.35 6.55 12.95
CA PHE A 39 -1.87 6.33 11.61
C PHE A 39 -0.77 5.83 10.66
N THR A 40 0.43 6.42 10.74
CA THR A 40 1.57 5.98 9.93
C THR A 40 1.91 4.52 10.21
N GLN A 41 1.94 4.13 11.49
CA GLN A 41 2.19 2.74 11.87
C GLN A 41 1.13 1.79 11.31
N ASP A 42 -0.14 2.18 11.42
CA ASP A 42 -1.23 1.37 10.88
C ASP A 42 -1.07 1.18 9.37
N LEU A 43 -0.77 2.24 8.64
CA LEU A 43 -0.57 2.17 7.20
C LEU A 43 0.59 1.25 6.84
N ALA A 44 1.71 1.39 7.53
CA ALA A 44 2.91 0.61 7.24
C ALA A 44 2.72 -0.87 7.57
N PHE A 45 2.31 -1.17 8.79
CA PHE A 45 2.13 -2.55 9.23
C PHE A 45 0.95 -3.23 8.54
N GLY A 46 -0.15 -2.50 8.36
CA GLY A 46 -1.31 -3.03 7.67
C GLY A 46 -1.00 -3.37 6.22
N THR A 47 -0.33 -2.48 5.52
CA THR A 47 0.08 -2.73 4.14
C THR A 47 1.04 -3.91 4.05
N ALA A 48 2.03 -3.98 4.95
CA ALA A 48 2.98 -5.08 4.97
C ALA A 48 2.29 -6.41 5.24
N ARG A 49 1.33 -6.42 6.13
CA ARG A 49 0.56 -7.62 6.48
C ARG A 49 -0.21 -8.17 5.29
N TRP A 50 -0.88 -7.30 4.54
CA TRP A 50 -1.70 -7.68 3.41
C TRP A 50 -0.94 -7.63 2.08
N GLN A 51 0.36 -7.41 2.13
CA GLN A 51 1.19 -7.18 0.95
C GLN A 51 1.04 -8.26 -0.14
N PRO A 52 1.01 -9.56 0.17
CA PRO A 52 0.83 -10.55 -0.89
C PRO A 52 -0.48 -10.35 -1.65
N ARG A 53 -1.58 -10.06 -0.94
CA ARG A 53 -2.89 -9.83 -1.54
C ARG A 53 -2.92 -8.51 -2.30
N LEU A 54 -2.37 -7.46 -1.70
CA LEU A 54 -2.32 -6.13 -2.33
C LEU A 54 -1.46 -6.15 -3.58
N SER A 55 -0.33 -6.86 -3.57
CA SER A 55 0.53 -6.99 -4.75
C SER A 55 -0.15 -7.76 -5.86
N ALA A 56 -0.89 -8.82 -5.54
CA ALA A 56 -1.66 -9.58 -6.53
C ALA A 56 -2.75 -8.70 -7.14
N LEU A 57 -3.41 -7.90 -6.33
CA LEU A 57 -4.43 -6.97 -6.80
C LEU A 57 -3.83 -5.91 -7.73
N ALA A 58 -2.70 -5.35 -7.32
CA ALA A 58 -1.99 -4.37 -8.14
C ALA A 58 -1.58 -4.96 -9.49
N ALA A 59 -1.13 -6.21 -9.52
CA ALA A 59 -0.75 -6.88 -10.75
C ALA A 59 -1.93 -7.01 -11.72
N LYS A 60 -3.13 -7.21 -11.20
CA LYS A 60 -4.34 -7.28 -12.04
C LYS A 60 -4.73 -5.91 -12.60
N LEU A 61 -4.40 -4.84 -11.89
CA LEU A 61 -4.78 -3.49 -12.27
C LEU A 61 -3.73 -2.81 -13.14
N LEU A 62 -2.47 -3.23 -13.06
CA LEU A 62 -1.37 -2.64 -13.81
C LEU A 62 -1.16 -3.39 -15.12
N GLN A 63 -0.82 -2.66 -16.17
CA GLN A 63 -0.44 -3.26 -17.45
C GLN A 63 0.96 -3.85 -17.40
N LYS A 64 1.85 -3.23 -16.61
CA LYS A 64 3.24 -3.66 -16.46
C LYS A 64 3.64 -3.57 -15.00
N PRO A 65 4.50 -4.50 -14.52
CA PRO A 65 5.03 -4.37 -13.17
C PRO A 65 5.94 -3.16 -13.07
N PHE A 66 6.10 -2.65 -11.85
CA PHE A 66 7.02 -1.54 -11.60
C PHE A 66 8.46 -2.00 -11.71
N LYS A 67 9.32 -1.10 -12.18
CA LYS A 67 10.77 -1.31 -12.15
C LYS A 67 11.27 -1.17 -10.71
N ALA A 68 12.44 -1.75 -10.43
CA ALA A 68 13.04 -1.64 -9.10
C ALA A 68 13.25 -0.17 -8.69
N ALA A 69 13.59 0.69 -9.65
CA ALA A 69 13.77 2.11 -9.38
C ALA A 69 12.47 2.81 -8.95
N ASP A 70 11.32 2.22 -9.23
CA ASP A 70 10.02 2.78 -8.91
C ASP A 70 9.34 2.06 -7.75
N ALA A 71 10.11 1.37 -6.91
CA ALA A 71 9.58 0.70 -5.73
C ALA A 71 8.85 1.66 -4.78
N ASP A 72 9.24 2.93 -4.76
CA ASP A 72 8.57 3.96 -3.98
C ASP A 72 7.15 4.21 -4.48
N VAL A 73 6.95 4.23 -5.79
CA VAL A 73 5.62 4.36 -6.40
C VAL A 73 4.79 3.11 -6.11
N GLU A 74 5.41 1.95 -6.22
CA GLU A 74 4.75 0.68 -5.90
C GLU A 74 4.28 0.67 -4.44
N ALA A 75 5.15 1.06 -3.52
CA ALA A 75 4.81 1.13 -2.10
C ALA A 75 3.64 2.09 -1.87
N LEU A 76 3.66 3.23 -2.54
CA LEU A 76 2.58 4.21 -2.43
C LEU A 76 1.26 3.65 -2.94
N LEU A 77 1.30 2.92 -4.05
CA LEU A 77 0.10 2.25 -4.57
C LEU A 77 -0.46 1.24 -3.57
N LEU A 78 0.41 0.43 -2.97
CA LEU A 78 -0.02 -0.56 -1.99
C LEU A 78 -0.65 0.10 -0.76
N VAL A 79 -0.10 1.22 -0.30
CA VAL A 79 -0.67 2.00 0.80
C VAL A 79 -2.06 2.51 0.43
N GLY A 80 -2.23 2.98 -0.80
CA GLY A 80 -3.52 3.43 -1.30
C GLY A 80 -4.55 2.30 -1.33
N LEU A 81 -4.16 1.15 -1.85
CA LEU A 81 -5.03 -0.03 -1.91
C LEU A 81 -5.42 -0.51 -0.51
N TYR A 82 -4.47 -0.52 0.43
CA TYR A 82 -4.76 -0.88 1.81
C TYR A 82 -5.83 0.04 2.40
N GLN A 83 -5.70 1.34 2.19
CA GLN A 83 -6.68 2.30 2.70
C GLN A 83 -8.07 2.05 2.12
N LEU A 84 -8.16 1.78 0.82
CA LEU A 84 -9.45 1.57 0.16
C LEU A 84 -10.16 0.29 0.61
N LEU A 85 -9.39 -0.76 0.88
CA LEU A 85 -9.95 -2.09 1.09
C LEU A 85 -10.05 -2.50 2.55
N TYR A 86 -9.19 -1.97 3.42
CA TYR A 86 -9.05 -2.49 4.78
C TYR A 86 -9.12 -1.43 5.87
N THR A 87 -9.42 -0.19 5.53
CA THR A 87 -9.55 0.87 6.53
C THR A 87 -10.85 1.64 6.32
N ARG A 88 -11.15 2.52 7.28
CA ARG A 88 -12.32 3.39 7.22
C ARG A 88 -12.03 4.75 6.59
N VAL A 89 -10.83 4.93 6.05
CA VAL A 89 -10.50 6.19 5.39
C VAL A 89 -11.44 6.36 4.19
N PRO A 90 -12.11 7.54 4.08
CA PRO A 90 -12.97 7.77 2.92
C PRO A 90 -12.21 7.63 1.61
N ALA A 91 -12.86 7.02 0.61
CA ALA A 91 -12.19 6.72 -0.66
C ALA A 91 -11.58 7.97 -1.31
N HIS A 92 -12.29 9.10 -1.29
CA HIS A 92 -11.76 10.33 -1.89
C HIS A 92 -10.49 10.82 -1.19
N ALA A 93 -10.40 10.65 0.14
CA ALA A 93 -9.20 11.02 0.89
C ALA A 93 -8.07 10.02 0.63
N ALA A 94 -8.40 8.72 0.64
CA ALA A 94 -7.41 7.68 0.37
C ALA A 94 -6.75 7.90 -1.00
N ILE A 95 -7.55 8.17 -2.01
CA ILE A 95 -7.04 8.38 -3.37
C ILE A 95 -6.30 9.71 -3.48
N GLY A 96 -6.96 10.80 -3.11
CA GLY A 96 -6.41 12.14 -3.30
C GLY A 96 -5.11 12.37 -2.55
N GLU A 97 -5.07 11.98 -1.27
CA GLU A 97 -3.89 12.18 -0.44
C GLU A 97 -2.75 11.26 -0.88
N THR A 98 -3.06 10.03 -1.27
CA THR A 98 -2.04 9.10 -1.74
C THR A 98 -1.45 9.56 -3.08
N VAL A 99 -2.29 9.95 -4.01
CA VAL A 99 -1.84 10.45 -5.32
C VAL A 99 -0.95 11.69 -5.15
N GLY A 100 -1.33 12.58 -4.24
CA GLY A 100 -0.56 13.79 -3.97
C GLY A 100 0.87 13.52 -3.49
N CYS A 101 1.10 12.39 -2.84
CA CYS A 101 2.45 12.02 -2.36
C CYS A 101 3.43 11.77 -3.51
N ALA A 102 2.97 11.51 -4.72
CA ALA A 102 3.85 11.27 -5.86
C ALA A 102 4.74 12.48 -6.16
N ASP A 103 4.25 13.69 -5.92
CA ASP A 103 5.06 14.90 -6.07
C ASP A 103 6.23 14.92 -5.09
N LYS A 104 5.99 14.42 -3.88
CA LYS A 104 7.03 14.37 -2.84
C LYS A 104 8.08 13.30 -3.14
N LEU A 105 7.74 12.31 -3.94
CA LEU A 105 8.68 11.31 -4.41
C LEU A 105 9.44 11.79 -5.65
N LYS A 106 9.16 12.99 -6.14
CA LYS A 106 9.75 13.56 -7.35
C LYS A 106 9.42 12.75 -8.59
N LYS A 107 8.23 12.14 -8.60
CA LYS A 107 7.74 11.34 -9.72
C LYS A 107 6.32 11.77 -10.08
N PRO A 108 6.15 13.02 -10.53
CA PRO A 108 4.79 13.55 -10.83
C PRO A 108 4.08 12.75 -11.93
N TRP A 109 4.82 12.06 -12.79
CA TRP A 109 4.23 11.20 -13.81
C TRP A 109 3.37 10.09 -13.21
N ALA A 110 3.67 9.68 -11.97
CA ALA A 110 2.95 8.61 -11.32
C ALA A 110 1.56 9.01 -10.86
N LYS A 111 1.26 10.31 -10.77
CA LYS A 111 -0.05 10.78 -10.29
C LYS A 111 -1.20 10.25 -11.13
N ALA A 112 -1.10 10.34 -12.45
CA ALA A 112 -2.15 9.86 -13.34
C ALA A 112 -2.33 8.34 -13.21
N LEU A 113 -1.22 7.61 -13.14
CA LEU A 113 -1.23 6.16 -12.99
C LEU A 113 -1.90 5.75 -11.69
N LEU A 114 -1.45 6.34 -10.56
CA LEU A 114 -2.01 6.03 -9.25
C LEU A 114 -3.49 6.37 -9.18
N ASN A 115 -3.87 7.53 -9.69
CA ASN A 115 -5.27 7.94 -9.70
C ASN A 115 -6.13 6.95 -10.47
N ALA A 116 -5.70 6.56 -11.67
CA ALA A 116 -6.44 5.62 -12.51
C ALA A 116 -6.57 4.26 -11.85
N VAL A 117 -5.48 3.72 -11.30
CA VAL A 117 -5.46 2.41 -10.67
C VAL A 117 -6.31 2.39 -9.40
N LEU A 118 -6.17 3.40 -8.55
CA LEU A 118 -6.91 3.46 -7.30
C LEU A 118 -8.40 3.67 -7.53
N ARG A 119 -8.79 4.48 -8.51
CA ARG A 119 -10.21 4.66 -8.85
C ARG A 119 -10.81 3.38 -9.41
N ARG A 120 -10.06 2.66 -10.23
CA ARG A 120 -10.51 1.37 -10.74
C ARG A 120 -10.67 0.37 -9.60
N ALA A 121 -9.70 0.34 -8.68
CA ALA A 121 -9.77 -0.53 -7.50
C ALA A 121 -11.02 -0.24 -6.67
N GLN A 122 -11.34 1.05 -6.49
CA GLN A 122 -12.53 1.45 -5.75
C GLN A 122 -13.80 0.91 -6.42
N ARG A 123 -13.91 1.03 -7.74
CA ARG A 123 -15.10 0.61 -8.48
C ARG A 123 -15.25 -0.92 -8.53
N GLU A 124 -14.13 -1.63 -8.63
CA GLU A 124 -14.13 -3.08 -8.89
C GLU A 124 -13.64 -3.89 -7.71
N SER A 125 -13.56 -3.29 -6.52
CA SER A 125 -12.97 -3.93 -5.35
C SER A 125 -13.60 -5.29 -5.02
N GLU A 126 -14.92 -5.38 -5.03
CA GLU A 126 -15.60 -6.63 -4.69
C GLU A 126 -15.26 -7.74 -5.69
N THR A 127 -15.31 -7.42 -6.98
CA THR A 127 -14.99 -8.38 -8.04
C THR A 127 -13.53 -8.82 -7.95
N LEU A 128 -12.62 -7.88 -7.77
CA LEU A 128 -11.19 -8.16 -7.72
C LEU A 128 -10.84 -9.01 -6.49
N LEU A 129 -11.41 -8.70 -5.35
CA LEU A 129 -11.17 -9.47 -4.13
C LEU A 129 -11.73 -10.89 -4.24
N ALA A 130 -12.90 -11.05 -4.87
CA ALA A 130 -13.47 -12.36 -5.09
C ALA A 130 -12.58 -13.21 -6.01
N GLU A 131 -12.02 -12.58 -7.06
CA GLU A 131 -11.09 -13.28 -7.96
C GLU A 131 -9.83 -13.75 -7.22
N LEU A 132 -9.30 -12.91 -6.31
CA LEU A 132 -8.12 -13.25 -5.54
C LEU A 132 -8.36 -14.40 -4.58
N GLU A 133 -9.56 -14.50 -4.01
CA GLU A 133 -9.91 -15.59 -3.11
C GLU A 133 -9.87 -16.95 -3.79
N HIS A 134 -10.03 -16.98 -5.11
CA HIS A 134 -9.95 -18.21 -5.90
C HIS A 134 -8.54 -18.49 -6.42
N ASP A 135 -7.58 -17.60 -6.16
CA ASP A 135 -6.19 -17.78 -6.58
C ASP A 135 -5.44 -18.62 -5.55
N PRO A 136 -4.97 -19.83 -5.92
CA PRO A 136 -4.29 -20.72 -4.97
C PRO A 136 -3.03 -20.11 -4.36
N VAL A 137 -2.29 -19.31 -5.13
CA VAL A 137 -1.05 -18.70 -4.65
C VAL A 137 -1.35 -17.68 -3.57
N VAL A 138 -2.34 -16.82 -3.79
CA VAL A 138 -2.73 -15.80 -2.82
C VAL A 138 -3.29 -16.45 -1.56
N ARG A 139 -4.11 -17.49 -1.70
CA ARG A 139 -4.67 -18.22 -0.56
C ARG A 139 -3.56 -18.84 0.28
N THR A 140 -2.57 -19.44 -0.35
CA THR A 140 -1.44 -20.03 0.36
C THR A 140 -0.67 -18.98 1.13
N CYS A 141 -0.40 -17.84 0.52
CA CYS A 141 0.28 -16.73 1.19
C CYS A 141 -0.50 -16.23 2.41
N LEU A 142 -1.82 -16.11 2.29
CA LEU A 142 -2.66 -15.66 3.39
C LEU A 142 -2.66 -16.65 4.55
N LEU A 143 -2.65 -17.95 4.27
CA LEU A 143 -2.58 -18.96 5.31
C LEU A 143 -1.28 -18.86 6.10
N TYR A 144 -0.17 -18.59 5.44
CA TYR A 144 1.13 -18.45 6.10
C TYR A 144 1.27 -17.15 6.87
N THR A 145 0.64 -16.08 6.39
CA THR A 145 0.76 -14.79 7.07
C THR A 145 -0.08 -14.71 8.34
N SER A 146 -0.80 -15.76 8.65
CA SER A 146 -1.61 -15.87 9.85
C SER A 146 -2.81 -14.92 9.86
N PRO A 147 -3.96 -15.39 10.26
CA PRO A 147 -5.12 -14.53 10.38
C PRO A 147 -4.97 -13.57 11.55
N SER A 148 -5.49 -12.39 11.38
CA SER A 148 -5.66 -11.48 12.47
C SER A 148 -6.90 -11.89 13.27
N PRO A 149 -6.97 -11.53 14.57
CA PRO A 149 -8.18 -11.76 15.35
C PRO A 149 -9.43 -11.18 14.73
N ARG A 150 -9.28 -10.17 13.92
CA ARG A 150 -10.42 -9.56 13.22
C ARG A 150 -10.95 -10.42 12.09
N ASP A 151 -10.12 -11.31 11.58
CA ASP A 151 -10.47 -12.14 10.44
C ASP A 151 -11.22 -13.38 10.85
N SER A 152 -11.31 -13.61 12.13
CA SER A 152 -12.04 -14.73 12.68
C SER A 152 -13.50 -14.35 12.88
#